data_3c23f3318d1ca86761051014d1e5fa2c
#
_entry.id   3c23f3318d1ca86761051014d1e5fa2c
#
_cell.length_a   1.000
_cell.length_b   1.000
_cell.length_c   1.000
_cell.angle_alpha   90.00
_cell.angle_beta   90.00
_cell.angle_gamma   90.00
#
_symmetry.space_group_name_H-M   'P 1'
#
loop_
_entity.id
_entity.type
_entity.pdbx_description
1 polymer ?
#
loop_
_entity_poly.entity_id
_entity_poly.type
_entity_poly.pdbx_seq_one_letter_code
_entity_poly.pdbx_strand_id
1 'polypeptide(L)'
;CIRDRIERSQVYTFRSILKKKWFEDRIILAGDSAHLSPPFLGQGMCAGIRDVAVLAWRLKGYASDKLSNKDLVNYQNERFPHVSAFIKLASEVGKIMSNPDLLKKSEKTQSMRLFDFPKPRLKEGFFYNCSLSGRLFPQFIEGNKKSDDSLGYEFVFLVLKEDTFNHVGIDNKILLRKIAKGFSRDWMVKNKIVALVIRPDKYIFGSAATEKSIKALISHFYYLYSI
;
A
#
# COMPACT_ATOMS: atom_id res chain seq x y z
N CYS A 1 20.83 -5.58 -39.65
CA CYS A 1 19.56 -4.83 -39.39
C CYS A 1 18.42 -5.58 -40.01
N ILE A 2 17.50 -6.06 -39.21
CA ILE A 2 16.23 -6.60 -39.69
C ILE A 2 15.36 -5.37 -40.03
N ARG A 3 15.02 -5.22 -41.29
CA ARG A 3 14.05 -4.23 -41.76
C ARG A 3 12.71 -4.92 -41.84
N ASP A 4 12.02 -4.99 -40.71
CA ASP A 4 10.72 -5.59 -40.65
C ASP A 4 9.66 -4.68 -41.25
N ARG A 5 8.61 -5.29 -41.79
CA ARG A 5 7.43 -4.59 -42.25
C ARG A 5 6.71 -3.96 -41.06
N ILE A 6 6.36 -2.68 -41.16
CA ILE A 6 5.46 -2.04 -40.18
C ILE A 6 4.08 -2.67 -40.30
N GLU A 7 3.68 -3.42 -39.29
CA GLU A 7 2.34 -4.05 -39.27
C GLU A 7 1.28 -3.11 -38.75
N ARG A 8 1.64 -2.19 -37.85
CA ARG A 8 0.73 -1.21 -37.27
C ARG A 8 1.47 0.05 -36.86
N SER A 9 0.89 1.20 -37.23
CA SER A 9 1.29 2.52 -36.71
C SER A 9 0.06 3.24 -36.17
N GLN A 10 0.14 3.76 -34.97
CA GLN A 10 -0.98 4.47 -34.31
C GLN A 10 -0.46 5.59 -33.42
N VAL A 11 -1.11 6.73 -33.49
CA VAL A 11 -0.87 7.84 -32.57
C VAL A 11 -1.73 7.65 -31.33
N TYR A 12 -1.11 7.67 -30.16
CA TYR A 12 -1.80 7.59 -28.88
C TYR A 12 -1.76 8.94 -28.15
N THR A 13 -2.90 9.35 -27.64
CA THR A 13 -2.99 10.49 -26.73
C THR A 13 -3.06 9.99 -25.30
N PHE A 14 -2.04 10.27 -24.53
CA PHE A 14 -2.02 9.95 -23.10
C PHE A 14 -2.74 11.03 -22.29
N ARG A 15 -3.47 10.60 -21.29
CA ARG A 15 -4.23 11.49 -20.41
C ARG A 15 -3.81 11.32 -18.97
N SER A 16 -3.75 12.44 -18.24
CA SER A 16 -3.63 12.47 -16.78
C SER A 16 -4.99 12.82 -16.22
N ILE A 17 -5.68 11.86 -15.66
CA ILE A 17 -7.02 12.06 -15.09
C ILE A 17 -7.03 11.50 -13.67
N LEU A 18 -7.61 12.26 -12.76
CA LEU A 18 -7.88 11.82 -11.40
C LEU A 18 -9.31 12.25 -11.05
N LYS A 19 -10.19 11.27 -10.93
CA LYS A 19 -11.59 11.52 -10.56
C LYS A 19 -11.65 12.03 -9.14
N LYS A 20 -12.48 13.04 -8.89
CA LYS A 20 -12.64 13.65 -7.55
C LYS A 20 -13.41 12.75 -6.59
N LYS A 21 -14.34 11.95 -7.09
CA LYS A 21 -15.19 11.06 -6.31
C LYS A 21 -15.04 9.63 -6.82
N TRP A 22 -14.64 8.72 -5.94
CA TRP A 22 -14.41 7.31 -6.25
C TRP A 22 -15.48 6.39 -5.65
N PHE A 23 -16.31 6.93 -4.78
CA PHE A 23 -17.40 6.22 -4.13
C PHE A 23 -18.70 7.01 -4.22
N GLU A 24 -19.76 6.36 -4.66
CA GLU A 24 -21.12 6.91 -4.70
C GLU A 24 -22.14 5.79 -4.55
N ASP A 25 -22.92 5.85 -3.49
CA ASP A 25 -23.92 4.84 -3.13
C ASP A 25 -23.35 3.42 -3.11
N ARG A 26 -23.56 2.66 -4.18
CA ARG A 26 -23.09 1.28 -4.35
C ARG A 26 -22.04 1.13 -5.45
N ILE A 27 -21.54 2.23 -5.97
CA ILE A 27 -20.58 2.28 -7.06
C ILE A 27 -19.22 2.70 -6.48
N ILE A 28 -18.19 1.90 -6.75
CA ILE A 28 -16.82 2.19 -6.34
C ILE A 28 -15.93 2.14 -7.58
N LEU A 29 -15.15 3.18 -7.81
CA LEU A 29 -14.18 3.26 -8.90
C LEU A 29 -12.80 2.77 -8.42
N ALA A 30 -12.11 2.01 -9.27
CA ALA A 30 -10.75 1.53 -9.02
C ALA A 30 -9.96 1.47 -10.34
N GLY A 31 -8.63 1.57 -10.28
CA GLY A 31 -7.78 1.55 -11.45
C GLY A 31 -8.14 2.65 -12.46
N ASP A 32 -8.14 2.31 -13.73
CA ASP A 32 -8.34 3.27 -14.83
C ASP A 32 -9.71 3.96 -14.82
N SER A 33 -10.71 3.39 -14.15
CA SER A 33 -12.02 4.05 -13.96
C SER A 33 -11.94 5.22 -12.96
N ALA A 34 -11.01 5.16 -12.01
CA ALA A 34 -10.77 6.19 -11.00
C ALA A 34 -9.66 7.17 -11.41
N HIS A 35 -8.64 6.69 -12.12
CA HIS A 35 -7.47 7.50 -12.49
C HIS A 35 -6.75 6.96 -13.72
N LEU A 36 -6.33 7.87 -14.59
CA LEU A 36 -5.46 7.56 -15.72
C LEU A 36 -4.09 8.22 -15.52
N SER A 37 -3.03 7.44 -15.65
CA SER A 37 -1.66 7.91 -15.55
C SER A 37 -0.96 7.81 -16.90
N PRO A 38 -0.15 8.82 -17.31
CA PRO A 38 0.71 8.68 -18.46
C PRO A 38 1.69 7.50 -18.28
N PRO A 39 2.10 6.83 -19.36
CA PRO A 39 2.86 5.56 -19.30
C PRO A 39 4.32 5.73 -18.90
N PHE A 40 4.83 6.92 -18.75
CA PHE A 40 6.25 7.22 -18.57
C PHE A 40 6.91 6.57 -17.34
N LEU A 41 6.13 6.18 -16.34
CA LEU A 41 6.61 5.44 -15.17
C LEU A 41 6.17 3.97 -15.15
N GLY A 42 5.33 3.53 -16.09
CA GLY A 42 4.78 2.17 -16.12
C GLY A 42 3.93 1.80 -14.89
N GLN A 43 3.39 2.78 -14.14
CA GLN A 43 2.75 2.54 -12.84
C GLN A 43 1.22 2.42 -12.87
N GLY A 44 0.56 2.61 -14.03
CA GLY A 44 -0.91 2.56 -14.12
C GLY A 44 -1.48 1.23 -13.62
N MET A 45 -1.05 0.12 -14.20
CA MET A 45 -1.48 -1.22 -13.78
C MET A 45 -1.16 -1.50 -12.30
N CYS A 46 0.06 -1.16 -11.86
CA CYS A 46 0.46 -1.35 -10.46
C CYS A 46 -0.38 -0.51 -9.49
N ALA A 47 -0.81 0.69 -9.88
CA ALA A 47 -1.72 1.51 -9.09
C ALA A 47 -3.09 0.84 -8.95
N GLY A 48 -3.66 0.32 -10.06
CA GLY A 48 -4.92 -0.42 -10.04
C GLY A 48 -4.87 -1.70 -9.19
N ILE A 49 -3.77 -2.46 -9.24
CA ILE A 49 -3.57 -3.64 -8.37
C ILE A 49 -3.56 -3.23 -6.89
N ARG A 50 -2.89 -2.11 -6.55
CA ARG A 50 -2.90 -1.60 -5.17
C ARG A 50 -4.28 -1.12 -4.75
N ASP A 51 -5.06 -0.54 -5.65
CA ASP A 51 -6.44 -0.15 -5.38
C ASP A 51 -7.28 -1.36 -5.00
N VAL A 52 -7.22 -2.42 -5.81
CA VAL A 52 -7.96 -3.67 -5.55
C VAL A 52 -7.51 -4.31 -4.24
N ALA A 53 -6.20 -4.35 -3.96
CA ALA A 53 -5.68 -4.90 -2.72
C ALA A 53 -6.22 -4.15 -1.49
N VAL A 54 -6.28 -2.81 -1.54
CA VAL A 54 -6.82 -1.97 -0.46
C VAL A 54 -8.33 -2.09 -0.34
N LEU A 55 -9.04 -2.27 -1.45
CA LEU A 55 -10.51 -2.34 -1.49
C LEU A 55 -11.05 -3.71 -1.08
N ALA A 56 -10.39 -4.80 -1.51
CA ALA A 56 -10.91 -6.16 -1.37
C ALA A 56 -11.22 -6.56 0.09
N TRP A 57 -10.31 -6.31 1.02
CA TRP A 57 -10.53 -6.65 2.43
C TRP A 57 -11.60 -5.76 3.09
N ARG A 58 -11.76 -4.52 2.59
CA ARG A 58 -12.83 -3.63 3.05
C ARG A 58 -14.20 -4.13 2.60
N LEU A 59 -14.31 -4.57 1.35
CA LEU A 59 -15.54 -5.17 0.84
C LEU A 59 -15.89 -6.46 1.59
N LYS A 60 -14.89 -7.31 1.90
CA LYS A 60 -15.08 -8.49 2.75
C LYS A 60 -15.60 -8.10 4.13
N GLY A 61 -15.00 -7.10 4.76
CA GLY A 61 -15.41 -6.59 6.07
C GLY A 61 -16.82 -5.98 6.04
N TYR A 62 -17.13 -5.20 5.01
CA TYR A 62 -18.46 -4.62 4.81
C TYR A 62 -19.53 -5.70 4.61
N ALA A 63 -19.28 -6.71 3.77
CA ALA A 63 -20.19 -7.83 3.55
C ALA A 63 -20.40 -8.73 4.78
N SER A 64 -19.54 -8.61 5.78
CA SER A 64 -19.62 -9.35 7.05
C SER A 64 -20.09 -8.46 8.21
N ASP A 65 -20.63 -7.28 7.95
CA ASP A 65 -21.10 -6.28 8.92
C ASP A 65 -20.04 -5.81 9.95
N LYS A 66 -18.77 -5.99 9.60
CA LYS A 66 -17.62 -5.60 10.43
C LYS A 66 -17.05 -4.21 10.08
N LEU A 67 -17.38 -3.71 8.91
CA LEU A 67 -16.99 -2.40 8.42
C LEU A 67 -18.22 -1.67 7.88
N SER A 68 -18.15 -0.35 7.94
CA SER A 68 -19.23 0.56 7.53
C SER A 68 -18.98 1.17 6.14
N ASN A 69 -19.96 1.89 5.60
CA ASN A 69 -19.76 2.72 4.40
C ASN A 69 -18.62 3.72 4.56
N LYS A 70 -18.38 4.25 5.76
CA LYS A 70 -17.26 5.15 6.05
C LYS A 70 -15.92 4.51 5.76
N ASP A 71 -15.78 3.21 6.04
CA ASP A 71 -14.55 2.46 5.78
C ASP A 71 -14.33 2.21 4.30
N LEU A 72 -15.40 2.08 3.52
CA LEU A 72 -15.34 2.04 2.05
C LEU A 72 -14.90 3.40 1.48
N VAL A 73 -15.43 4.51 2.01
CA VAL A 73 -14.99 5.86 1.61
C VAL A 73 -13.51 6.08 1.95
N ASN A 74 -13.02 5.55 3.07
CA ASN A 74 -11.62 5.62 3.47
C ASN A 74 -10.67 4.96 2.45
N TYR A 75 -11.14 4.06 1.59
CA TYR A 75 -10.38 3.57 0.45
C TYR A 75 -9.89 4.71 -0.44
N GLN A 76 -10.78 5.63 -0.82
CA GLN A 76 -10.40 6.81 -1.59
C GLN A 76 -9.42 7.69 -0.82
N ASN A 77 -9.66 7.97 0.45
CA ASN A 77 -8.80 8.82 1.28
C ASN A 77 -7.36 8.29 1.37
N GLU A 78 -7.20 6.97 1.44
CA GLU A 78 -5.90 6.33 1.43
C GLU A 78 -5.22 6.37 0.06
N ARG A 79 -5.97 6.07 -1.01
CA ARG A 79 -5.40 5.85 -2.34
C ARG A 79 -5.21 7.13 -3.13
N PHE A 80 -6.12 8.09 -3.02
CA PHE A 80 -6.11 9.32 -3.79
C PHE A 80 -4.80 10.13 -3.68
N PRO A 81 -4.27 10.42 -2.48
CA PRO A 81 -3.01 11.16 -2.36
C PRO A 81 -1.82 10.41 -2.97
N HIS A 82 -1.80 9.09 -2.80
CA HIS A 82 -0.74 8.24 -3.32
C HIS A 82 -0.76 8.19 -4.86
N VAL A 83 -1.91 7.98 -5.47
CA VAL A 83 -2.09 7.95 -6.93
C VAL A 83 -1.82 9.33 -7.53
N SER A 84 -2.31 10.41 -6.89
CA SER A 84 -2.05 11.78 -7.31
C SER A 84 -0.56 12.09 -7.42
N ALA A 85 0.24 11.64 -6.44
CA ALA A 85 1.69 11.83 -6.45
C ALA A 85 2.35 11.11 -7.64
N PHE A 86 1.93 9.88 -7.95
CA PHE A 86 2.43 9.14 -9.11
C PHE A 86 2.05 9.75 -10.44
N ILE A 87 0.81 10.19 -10.61
CA ILE A 87 0.34 10.86 -11.84
C ILE A 87 1.12 12.15 -12.07
N LYS A 88 1.33 12.95 -11.00
CA LYS A 88 2.12 14.18 -11.08
C LYS A 88 3.55 13.89 -11.54
N LEU A 89 4.21 12.92 -10.91
CA LEU A 89 5.57 12.53 -11.28
C LEU A 89 5.64 11.99 -12.71
N ALA A 90 4.69 11.14 -13.13
CA ALA A 90 4.64 10.65 -14.51
C ALA A 90 4.49 11.78 -15.53
N SER A 91 3.67 12.79 -15.22
CA SER A 91 3.47 13.95 -16.08
C SER A 91 4.75 14.82 -16.16
N GLU A 92 5.48 14.97 -15.06
CA GLU A 92 6.76 15.70 -15.03
C GLU A 92 7.83 14.98 -15.87
N VAL A 93 7.95 13.66 -15.70
CA VAL A 93 8.87 12.84 -16.51
C VAL A 93 8.51 12.95 -18.00
N GLY A 94 7.23 12.88 -18.35
CA GLY A 94 6.77 13.04 -19.73
C GLY A 94 7.15 14.37 -20.34
N LYS A 95 7.06 15.48 -19.59
CA LYS A 95 7.49 16.82 -20.03
C LYS A 95 9.00 16.87 -20.33
N ILE A 96 9.81 16.23 -19.47
CA ILE A 96 11.26 16.16 -19.68
C ILE A 96 11.58 15.34 -20.93
N MET A 97 10.95 14.17 -21.09
CA MET A 97 11.18 13.30 -22.25
C MET A 97 10.73 13.93 -23.57
N SER A 98 9.72 14.79 -23.54
CA SER A 98 9.22 15.49 -24.72
C SER A 98 10.00 16.75 -25.07
N ASN A 99 10.98 17.17 -24.24
CA ASN A 99 11.76 18.37 -24.46
C ASN A 99 13.27 18.05 -24.42
N PRO A 100 13.95 17.99 -25.59
CA PRO A 100 15.37 17.67 -25.69
C PRO A 100 16.29 18.58 -24.88
N ASP A 101 15.95 19.87 -24.72
CA ASP A 101 16.75 20.82 -23.96
C ASP A 101 16.68 20.59 -22.46
N LEU A 102 15.53 20.11 -21.96
CA LEU A 102 15.38 19.69 -20.57
C LEU A 102 16.16 18.40 -20.30
N LEU A 103 16.21 17.48 -21.26
CA LEU A 103 17.04 16.27 -21.16
C LEU A 103 18.51 16.61 -21.01
N LYS A 104 19.06 17.47 -21.88
CA LYS A 104 20.46 17.92 -21.81
C LYS A 104 20.82 18.63 -20.49
N LYS A 105 19.87 19.40 -19.94
CA LYS A 105 20.04 20.03 -18.62
C LYS A 105 20.04 19.00 -17.49
N SER A 106 19.20 17.97 -17.58
CA SER A 106 19.11 16.90 -16.57
C SER A 106 20.35 16.00 -16.55
N GLU A 107 20.99 15.76 -17.70
CA GLU A 107 22.26 15.04 -17.80
C GLU A 107 23.44 15.81 -17.18
N LYS A 108 23.47 17.15 -17.36
CA LYS A 108 24.52 18.02 -16.77
C LYS A 108 24.35 18.21 -15.25
N THR A 109 23.15 18.16 -14.76
CA THR A 109 22.90 18.22 -13.32
C THR A 109 22.92 16.76 -12.85
N GLN A 110 23.99 16.33 -12.20
CA GLN A 110 24.23 14.99 -11.60
C GLN A 110 23.13 14.53 -10.62
N SER A 111 21.97 15.15 -10.70
CA SER A 111 20.76 14.86 -9.95
C SER A 111 19.77 14.03 -10.77
N MET A 112 20.23 12.89 -11.32
CA MET A 112 19.34 11.78 -11.67
C MET A 112 18.75 11.10 -10.41
N ARG A 113 18.56 11.84 -9.35
CA ARG A 113 17.55 11.59 -8.30
C ARG A 113 16.13 11.83 -8.81
N LEU A 114 15.96 11.98 -10.13
CA LEU A 114 14.67 12.02 -10.84
C LEU A 114 13.80 10.79 -10.57
N PHE A 115 14.37 9.75 -9.98
CA PHE A 115 13.70 8.50 -9.68
C PHE A 115 13.60 8.17 -8.19
N ASP A 116 13.55 9.17 -7.33
CA ASP A 116 13.07 8.94 -5.97
C ASP A 116 11.55 8.74 -6.07
N PHE A 117 11.18 7.53 -6.56
CA PHE A 117 9.79 7.12 -6.64
C PHE A 117 9.13 7.33 -5.28
N PRO A 118 7.97 8.00 -5.23
CA PRO A 118 7.25 8.12 -3.97
C PRO A 118 7.08 6.71 -3.40
N LYS A 119 7.70 6.46 -2.25
CA LYS A 119 7.55 5.18 -1.58
C LYS A 119 6.07 4.97 -1.31
N PRO A 120 5.52 3.79 -1.60
CA PRO A 120 4.10 3.52 -1.39
C PRO A 120 3.80 3.52 0.10
N ARG A 121 3.61 4.71 0.67
CA ARG A 121 3.18 4.93 2.05
C ARG A 121 1.81 5.58 2.02
N LEU A 122 0.85 4.95 2.65
CA LEU A 122 -0.45 5.53 2.89
C LEU A 122 -0.32 6.51 4.06
N LYS A 123 -0.91 7.71 3.96
CA LYS A 123 -0.74 8.77 4.97
C LYS A 123 -1.90 8.84 5.95
N GLU A 124 -3.11 8.53 5.48
CA GLU A 124 -4.35 8.61 6.22
C GLU A 124 -5.17 7.35 5.99
N GLY A 125 -6.07 6.99 6.90
CA GLY A 125 -6.99 5.89 6.74
C GLY A 125 -7.00 4.93 7.93
N PHE A 126 -7.13 3.64 7.65
CA PHE A 126 -7.28 2.59 8.64
C PHE A 126 -5.91 2.22 9.27
N PHE A 127 -5.44 3.05 10.22
CA PHE A 127 -4.14 2.88 10.89
C PHE A 127 -4.17 3.30 12.35
N TYR A 128 -3.26 2.71 13.12
CA TYR A 128 -2.79 3.24 14.40
C TYR A 128 -1.63 4.22 14.14
N ASN A 129 -1.71 5.44 14.65
CA ASN A 129 -0.71 6.48 14.37
C ASN A 129 0.66 6.15 14.99
N CYS A 130 1.58 5.68 14.17
CA CYS A 130 2.97 5.44 14.55
C CYS A 130 3.91 5.60 13.33
N SER A 131 5.23 5.57 13.59
CA SER A 131 6.25 5.81 12.55
C SER A 131 6.24 4.82 11.37
N LEU A 132 5.77 3.60 11.60
CA LEU A 132 5.72 2.53 10.60
C LEU A 132 4.36 2.40 9.91
N SER A 133 3.30 3.01 10.43
CA SER A 133 1.95 2.92 9.88
C SER A 133 1.90 3.37 8.43
N GLY A 134 1.10 2.70 7.62
CA GLY A 134 0.94 3.00 6.21
C GLY A 134 2.15 2.65 5.33
N ARG A 135 3.21 2.04 5.87
CA ARG A 135 4.29 1.44 5.08
C ARG A 135 3.94 0.00 4.71
N LEU A 136 4.40 -0.45 3.57
CA LEU A 136 4.36 -1.86 3.25
C LEU A 136 5.30 -2.64 4.19
N PHE A 137 4.80 -3.76 4.72
CA PHE A 137 5.66 -4.73 5.38
C PHE A 137 6.61 -5.32 4.34
N PRO A 138 7.91 -5.46 4.63
CA PRO A 138 8.87 -5.94 3.63
C PRO A 138 8.56 -7.38 3.23
N GLN A 139 8.56 -7.63 1.92
CA GLN A 139 8.51 -8.99 1.39
C GLN A 139 9.90 -9.60 1.46
N PHE A 140 9.99 -10.83 1.95
CA PHE A 140 11.21 -11.63 2.01
C PHE A 140 10.90 -13.10 1.65
N ILE A 141 11.95 -13.87 1.43
CA ILE A 141 11.84 -15.29 1.09
C ILE A 141 12.34 -16.11 2.29
N GLU A 142 11.51 -17.03 2.77
CA GLU A 142 11.87 -18.02 3.79
C GLU A 142 11.77 -19.42 3.16
N GLY A 143 12.92 -20.04 2.91
CA GLY A 143 12.99 -21.26 2.10
C GLY A 143 12.48 -20.99 0.68
N ASN A 144 11.45 -21.72 0.24
CA ASN A 144 10.83 -21.55 -1.10
C ASN A 144 9.53 -20.71 -1.07
N LYS A 145 9.18 -20.09 0.04
CA LYS A 145 7.94 -19.32 0.17
C LYS A 145 8.20 -17.84 0.39
N LYS A 146 7.36 -17.00 -0.22
CA LYS A 146 7.35 -15.57 0.06
C LYS A 146 6.65 -15.31 1.40
N SER A 147 7.09 -14.30 2.13
CA SER A 147 6.44 -13.87 3.38
C SER A 147 4.95 -13.55 3.20
N ASP A 148 4.57 -13.00 2.06
CA ASP A 148 3.17 -12.67 1.75
C ASP A 148 2.29 -13.92 1.70
N ASP A 149 2.79 -15.05 1.18
CA ASP A 149 2.08 -16.33 1.18
C ASP A 149 1.89 -16.85 2.61
N SER A 150 2.91 -16.66 3.45
CA SER A 150 2.85 -17.06 4.87
C SER A 150 1.91 -16.17 5.69
N LEU A 151 1.82 -14.88 5.38
CA LEU A 151 0.93 -13.93 6.07
C LEU A 151 -0.53 -14.13 5.67
N GLY A 152 -0.81 -14.61 4.43
CA GLY A 152 -2.17 -14.78 3.91
C GLY A 152 -2.90 -13.46 3.68
N TYR A 153 -4.24 -13.48 3.63
CA TYR A 153 -5.10 -12.34 3.32
C TYR A 153 -5.96 -11.89 4.51
N GLU A 154 -5.48 -12.13 5.72
CA GLU A 154 -6.13 -11.71 6.96
C GLU A 154 -5.30 -10.63 7.65
N PHE A 155 -5.88 -9.99 8.69
CA PHE A 155 -5.09 -9.19 9.61
C PHE A 155 -4.18 -10.11 10.42
N VAL A 156 -2.91 -9.74 10.55
CA VAL A 156 -1.92 -10.53 11.29
C VAL A 156 -1.35 -9.72 12.45
N PHE A 157 -1.43 -10.26 13.64
CA PHE A 157 -0.72 -9.77 14.81
C PHE A 157 0.61 -10.52 14.94
N LEU A 158 1.69 -9.88 14.55
CA LEU A 158 3.03 -10.44 14.56
C LEU A 158 3.79 -9.95 15.80
N VAL A 159 4.37 -10.89 16.57
CA VAL A 159 5.08 -10.60 17.82
C VAL A 159 6.45 -11.25 17.84
N LEU A 160 7.37 -10.68 18.65
CA LEU A 160 8.69 -11.27 18.86
C LEU A 160 8.69 -12.47 19.83
N LYS A 161 7.78 -12.47 20.80
CA LYS A 161 7.67 -13.51 21.84
C LYS A 161 6.23 -13.97 21.97
N GLU A 162 6.05 -15.27 22.21
CA GLU A 162 4.74 -15.90 22.36
C GLU A 162 3.97 -15.36 23.57
N ASP A 163 4.66 -15.14 24.69
CA ASP A 163 4.06 -14.62 25.92
C ASP A 163 3.33 -13.29 25.73
N THR A 164 3.69 -12.54 24.67
CA THR A 164 3.00 -11.30 24.31
C THR A 164 1.50 -11.49 24.07
N PHE A 165 1.09 -12.69 23.61
CA PHE A 165 -0.32 -12.99 23.39
C PHE A 165 -1.15 -13.07 24.68
N ASN A 166 -0.52 -13.40 25.81
CA ASN A 166 -1.20 -13.57 27.09
C ASN A 166 -1.65 -12.25 27.70
N HIS A 167 -1.06 -11.14 27.27
CA HIS A 167 -1.34 -9.80 27.78
C HIS A 167 -2.47 -9.06 27.06
N VAL A 168 -3.04 -9.67 26.01
CA VAL A 168 -4.02 -8.99 25.14
C VAL A 168 -5.12 -9.97 24.72
N GLY A 169 -6.38 -9.61 25.01
CA GLY A 169 -7.54 -10.35 24.49
C GLY A 169 -7.61 -10.19 22.96
N ILE A 170 -7.37 -11.26 22.23
CA ILE A 170 -7.37 -11.26 20.77
C ILE A 170 -8.37 -12.27 20.25
N ASP A 171 -9.31 -11.84 19.43
CA ASP A 171 -10.15 -12.73 18.64
C ASP A 171 -9.38 -13.27 17.43
N ASN A 172 -9.03 -14.55 17.45
CA ASN A 172 -8.27 -15.22 16.40
C ASN A 172 -9.03 -15.31 15.05
N LYS A 173 -10.34 -15.12 15.04
CA LYS A 173 -11.14 -15.09 13.79
C LYS A 173 -10.92 -13.81 12.99
N ILE A 174 -10.38 -12.76 13.64
CA ILE A 174 -10.21 -11.44 13.06
C ILE A 174 -8.74 -11.10 12.92
N LEU A 175 -7.93 -11.44 13.92
CA LEU A 175 -6.53 -11.08 14.01
C LEU A 175 -5.69 -12.34 14.25
N LEU A 176 -5.10 -12.87 13.18
CA LEU A 176 -4.28 -14.07 13.26
C LEU A 176 -2.99 -13.81 14.06
N ARG A 177 -2.72 -14.65 15.05
CA ARG A 177 -1.50 -14.59 15.84
C ARG A 177 -0.36 -15.27 15.12
N LYS A 178 0.78 -14.58 15.01
CA LYS A 178 2.03 -15.16 14.47
C LYS A 178 3.23 -14.70 15.28
N ILE A 179 4.22 -15.58 15.39
CA ILE A 179 5.51 -15.27 16.00
C ILE A 179 6.50 -14.96 14.89
N ALA A 180 7.21 -13.85 15.01
CA ALA A 180 8.24 -13.45 14.05
C ALA A 180 9.44 -14.40 14.12
N LYS A 181 9.85 -14.90 12.95
CA LYS A 181 11.02 -15.79 12.79
C LYS A 181 11.93 -15.27 11.69
N GLY A 182 13.17 -15.73 11.64
CA GLY A 182 14.10 -15.37 10.58
C GLY A 182 14.13 -13.88 10.30
N PHE A 183 14.05 -13.50 9.04
CA PHE A 183 14.13 -12.13 8.58
C PHE A 183 13.07 -11.22 9.23
N SER A 184 11.84 -11.69 9.44
CA SER A 184 10.80 -10.88 10.07
C SER A 184 11.17 -10.50 11.51
N ARG A 185 11.78 -11.42 12.27
CA ARG A 185 12.30 -11.16 13.60
C ARG A 185 13.42 -10.12 13.57
N ASP A 186 14.40 -10.29 12.69
CA ASP A 186 15.56 -9.39 12.59
C ASP A 186 15.11 -7.99 12.17
N TRP A 187 14.16 -7.90 11.26
CA TRP A 187 13.58 -6.63 10.83
C TRP A 187 12.84 -5.94 12.00
N MET A 188 12.07 -6.68 12.80
CA MET A 188 11.38 -6.12 13.96
C MET A 188 12.38 -5.62 15.02
N VAL A 189 13.42 -6.39 15.31
CA VAL A 189 14.49 -6.01 16.24
C VAL A 189 15.20 -4.75 15.76
N LYS A 190 15.59 -4.69 14.48
CA LYS A 190 16.22 -3.51 13.87
C LYS A 190 15.36 -2.25 13.98
N ASN A 191 14.04 -2.39 13.87
CA ASN A 191 13.10 -1.28 14.00
C ASN A 191 12.66 -1.00 15.45
N LYS A 192 13.24 -1.71 16.44
CA LYS A 192 12.96 -1.55 17.87
C LYS A 192 11.48 -1.73 18.22
N ILE A 193 10.82 -2.71 17.61
CA ILE A 193 9.41 -3.03 17.84
C ILE A 193 9.27 -4.45 18.36
N VAL A 194 8.33 -4.68 19.27
CA VAL A 194 8.03 -5.99 19.86
C VAL A 194 6.78 -6.63 19.28
N ALA A 195 5.89 -5.82 18.72
CA ALA A 195 4.66 -6.27 18.08
C ALA A 195 4.25 -5.34 16.95
N LEU A 196 3.56 -5.87 15.96
CA LEU A 196 2.90 -5.10 14.91
C LEU A 196 1.63 -5.79 14.40
N VAL A 197 0.70 -4.99 13.86
CA VAL A 197 -0.46 -5.47 13.13
C VAL A 197 -0.23 -5.18 11.66
N ILE A 198 -0.37 -6.24 10.83
CA ILE A 198 -0.25 -6.19 9.37
C ILE A 198 -1.65 -6.36 8.79
N ARG A 199 -2.03 -5.50 7.87
CA ARG A 199 -3.30 -5.54 7.13
C ARG A 199 -3.28 -6.64 6.05
N PRO A 200 -4.45 -7.08 5.56
CA PRO A 200 -4.52 -8.06 4.47
C PRO A 200 -3.79 -7.61 3.19
N ASP A 201 -3.74 -6.31 2.90
CA ASP A 201 -3.04 -5.68 1.78
C ASP A 201 -1.53 -5.43 2.05
N LYS A 202 -0.98 -6.02 3.11
CA LYS A 202 0.41 -5.95 3.55
C LYS A 202 0.88 -4.58 4.04
N TYR A 203 0.01 -3.60 4.16
CA TYR A 203 0.36 -2.37 4.87
C TYR A 203 0.39 -2.61 6.38
N ILE A 204 1.33 -1.98 7.04
CA ILE A 204 1.41 -1.99 8.50
C ILE A 204 0.30 -1.10 9.04
N PHE A 205 -0.62 -1.69 9.79
CA PHE A 205 -1.65 -0.97 10.54
C PHE A 205 -1.02 -0.13 11.66
N GLY A 206 -0.13 -0.75 12.43
CA GLY A 206 0.59 -0.10 13.51
C GLY A 206 1.59 -1.03 14.17
N SER A 207 2.45 -0.45 14.99
CA SER A 207 3.49 -1.17 15.71
C SER A 207 3.59 -0.71 17.16
N ALA A 208 4.12 -1.57 18.02
CA ALA A 208 4.33 -1.33 19.42
C ALA A 208 5.78 -1.66 19.82
N ALA A 209 6.40 -0.77 20.60
CA ALA A 209 7.75 -0.96 21.14
C ALA A 209 7.77 -1.49 22.57
N THR A 210 6.65 -1.44 23.28
CA THR A 210 6.48 -1.84 24.68
C THR A 210 5.16 -2.57 24.89
N GLU A 211 5.05 -3.36 25.96
CA GLU A 211 3.80 -4.04 26.33
C GLU A 211 2.62 -3.06 26.52
N LYS A 212 2.87 -1.91 27.15
CA LYS A 212 1.84 -0.88 27.30
C LYS A 212 1.31 -0.39 25.96
N SER A 213 2.18 -0.17 24.98
CA SER A 213 1.81 0.26 23.64
C SER A 213 1.11 -0.84 22.82
N ILE A 214 1.30 -2.12 23.15
CA ILE A 214 0.57 -3.23 22.54
C ILE A 214 -0.92 -3.14 22.87
N LYS A 215 -1.27 -2.93 24.14
CA LYS A 215 -2.68 -2.78 24.55
C LYS A 215 -3.36 -1.64 23.81
N ALA A 216 -2.71 -0.48 23.72
CA ALA A 216 -3.22 0.66 22.96
C ALA A 216 -3.40 0.36 21.47
N LEU A 217 -2.42 -0.31 20.84
CA LEU A 217 -2.48 -0.72 19.44
C LEU A 217 -3.71 -1.64 19.17
N ILE A 218 -3.89 -2.66 20.00
CA ILE A 218 -4.96 -3.65 19.83
C ILE A 218 -6.33 -3.04 20.15
N SER A 219 -6.44 -2.23 21.21
CA SER A 219 -7.70 -1.52 21.51
C SER A 219 -8.11 -0.60 20.37
N HIS A 220 -7.15 0.13 19.78
CA HIS A 220 -7.43 0.98 18.62
C HIS A 220 -7.82 0.17 17.37
N PHE A 221 -7.20 -1.00 17.17
CA PHE A 221 -7.57 -1.90 16.08
C PHE A 221 -9.03 -2.32 16.19
N TYR A 222 -9.46 -2.81 17.35
CA TYR A 222 -10.85 -3.23 17.56
C TYR A 222 -11.83 -2.06 17.51
N TYR A 223 -11.45 -0.88 17.99
CA TYR A 223 -12.26 0.33 17.84
C TYR A 223 -12.55 0.66 16.37
N LEU A 224 -11.53 0.56 15.48
CA LEU A 224 -11.71 0.83 14.06
C LEU A 224 -12.40 -0.32 13.31
N TYR A 225 -12.28 -1.56 13.79
CA TYR A 225 -12.88 -2.73 13.15
C TYR A 225 -14.30 -3.03 13.65
N SER A 226 -14.90 -2.11 14.41
CA SER A 226 -16.31 -2.15 14.91
C SER A 226 -16.69 -3.45 15.64
N ILE A 227 -15.90 -3.84 16.66
CA ILE A 227 -16.22 -4.98 17.54
C ILE A 227 -16.30 -4.53 18.97
#